data_bc5230bab63ce7cd66681217c6e531f5
#
_entry.id   bc5230bab63ce7cd66681217c6e531f5
#
_cell.length_a   1.000
_cell.length_b   1.000
_cell.length_c   1.000
_cell.angle_alpha   90.00
_cell.angle_beta   90.00
_cell.angle_gamma   90.00
#
_symmetry.space_group_name_H-M   'P 1'
#
loop_
_entity.id
_entity.type
_entity.pdbx_description
1 polymer ?
#
loop_
_entity_poly.entity_id
_entity_poly.type
_entity_poly.pdbx_seq_one_letter_code
_entity_poly.pdbx_strand_id
1 'polypeptide(L)'
;MDGTTKASRHADSGPVTVIIRRRIKRSFATAYELLEKEISADAAANPGYLGSTFLRPEGGGDRDFVTIVRFASYKSMMQWEHSTTGSALINRADAMSELPATIRRSAGLSLWFNPRHPASPQRWKMVLLLTVSIFILAQLLTPLLSPALRLLPQPLAFFISLAIQIALLTYFILPWLTALLAKWLYGVPQIEE
;
A
#
# COMPACT_ATOMS: atom_id res chain seq x y z
N MET A 1 7.49 -36.22 -6.26
CA MET A 1 7.63 -35.08 -7.17
C MET A 1 6.27 -34.74 -7.76
N ASP A 2 5.36 -34.00 -7.08
CA ASP A 2 4.06 -33.62 -7.69
C ASP A 2 3.27 -32.55 -6.90
N GLY A 3 3.97 -31.69 -6.17
CA GLY A 3 3.31 -30.63 -5.40
C GLY A 3 3.21 -29.26 -6.10
N THR A 4 4.05 -29.01 -7.09
CA THR A 4 4.24 -27.65 -7.67
C THR A 4 3.30 -27.37 -8.87
N THR A 5 2.80 -28.39 -9.53
CA THR A 5 1.96 -28.26 -10.74
C THR A 5 0.47 -27.96 -10.43
N LYS A 6 0.01 -28.18 -9.20
CA LYS A 6 -1.40 -27.99 -8.84
C LYS A 6 -1.71 -26.57 -8.39
N ALA A 7 -0.72 -25.84 -7.85
CA ALA A 7 -0.87 -24.44 -7.42
C ALA A 7 -0.96 -23.46 -8.59
N SER A 8 -0.25 -23.72 -9.69
CA SER A 8 -0.28 -22.83 -10.88
C SER A 8 -1.58 -22.95 -11.68
N ARG A 9 -2.25 -24.11 -11.71
CA ARG A 9 -3.53 -24.28 -12.41
C ARG A 9 -4.73 -23.60 -11.74
N HIS A 10 -4.67 -23.33 -10.43
CA HIS A 10 -5.74 -22.62 -9.73
C HIS A 10 -5.66 -21.08 -9.89
N ALA A 11 -4.50 -20.54 -10.27
CA ALA A 11 -4.32 -19.12 -10.55
C ALA A 11 -4.96 -18.68 -11.89
N ASP A 12 -5.13 -19.61 -12.83
CA ASP A 12 -5.64 -19.32 -14.19
C ASP A 12 -7.18 -19.36 -14.32
N SER A 13 -7.92 -19.87 -13.36
CA SER A 13 -9.34 -20.21 -13.51
C SER A 13 -10.30 -19.33 -12.71
N GLY A 14 -9.86 -18.28 -12.04
CA GLY A 14 -10.70 -17.40 -11.22
C GLY A 14 -10.68 -15.93 -11.63
N PRO A 15 -11.66 -15.14 -11.13
CA PRO A 15 -11.70 -13.70 -11.39
C PRO A 15 -10.41 -13.00 -10.94
N VAL A 16 -9.90 -12.13 -11.81
CA VAL A 16 -8.72 -11.31 -11.54
C VAL A 16 -9.12 -9.86 -11.37
N THR A 17 -8.62 -9.23 -10.32
CA THR A 17 -8.76 -7.79 -10.11
C THR A 17 -7.40 -7.14 -10.29
N VAL A 18 -7.34 -6.14 -11.14
CA VAL A 18 -6.15 -5.34 -11.41
C VAL A 18 -6.37 -3.95 -10.83
N ILE A 19 -5.48 -3.51 -9.96
CA ILE A 19 -5.47 -2.16 -9.40
C ILE A 19 -4.28 -1.44 -10.03
N ILE A 20 -4.58 -0.38 -10.74
CA ILE A 20 -3.60 0.43 -11.46
C ILE A 20 -3.59 1.81 -10.83
N ARG A 21 -2.45 2.24 -10.29
CA ARG A 21 -2.25 3.59 -9.80
C ARG A 21 -1.32 4.33 -10.74
N ARG A 22 -1.74 5.50 -11.23
CA ARG A 22 -0.95 6.37 -12.09
C ARG A 22 -0.90 7.78 -11.55
N ARG A 23 0.30 8.32 -11.44
CA ARG A 23 0.50 9.75 -11.15
C ARG A 23 0.53 10.52 -12.45
N ILE A 24 -0.51 11.30 -12.72
CA ILE A 24 -0.70 12.00 -13.97
C ILE A 24 -0.12 13.43 -13.90
N LYS A 25 0.55 13.85 -14.99
CA LYS A 25 1.03 15.23 -15.14
C LYS A 25 -0.16 16.19 -15.10
N ARG A 26 -0.03 17.31 -14.39
CA ARG A 26 -1.14 18.28 -14.20
C ARG A 26 -1.81 18.72 -15.50
N SER A 27 -1.01 18.94 -16.55
CA SER A 27 -1.51 19.35 -17.87
C SER A 27 -2.37 18.30 -18.57
N PHE A 28 -2.30 17.04 -18.16
CA PHE A 28 -3.02 15.93 -18.79
C PHE A 28 -4.18 15.38 -17.96
N ALA A 29 -4.50 15.94 -16.80
CA ALA A 29 -5.54 15.41 -15.91
C ALA A 29 -6.88 15.19 -16.63
N THR A 30 -7.41 16.23 -17.30
CA THR A 30 -8.68 16.14 -18.04
C THR A 30 -8.59 15.19 -19.25
N ALA A 31 -7.48 15.21 -19.97
CA ALA A 31 -7.26 14.34 -21.11
C ALA A 31 -7.17 12.87 -20.66
N TYR A 32 -6.58 12.61 -19.50
CA TYR A 32 -6.49 11.30 -18.91
C TYR A 32 -7.87 10.76 -18.50
N GLU A 33 -8.76 11.59 -17.94
CA GLU A 33 -10.12 11.17 -17.63
C GLU A 33 -10.93 10.75 -18.87
N LEU A 34 -10.70 11.43 -20.00
CA LEU A 34 -11.31 11.03 -21.28
C LEU A 34 -10.71 9.72 -21.78
N LEU A 35 -9.40 9.57 -21.70
CA LEU A 35 -8.70 8.34 -22.06
C LEU A 35 -9.16 7.15 -21.22
N GLU A 36 -9.40 7.32 -19.92
CA GLU A 36 -9.92 6.26 -19.04
C GLU A 36 -11.31 5.77 -19.47
N LYS A 37 -12.16 6.66 -19.99
CA LYS A 37 -13.44 6.25 -20.57
C LYS A 37 -13.25 5.41 -21.83
N GLU A 38 -12.27 5.79 -22.70
CA GLU A 38 -11.93 5.00 -23.87
C GLU A 38 -11.39 3.61 -23.49
N ILE A 39 -10.48 3.56 -22.49
CA ILE A 39 -9.92 2.31 -21.94
C ILE A 39 -11.04 1.40 -21.39
N SER A 40 -11.94 1.98 -20.60
CA SER A 40 -13.04 1.22 -20.00
C SER A 40 -14.02 0.70 -21.06
N ALA A 41 -14.30 1.47 -22.10
CA ALA A 41 -15.16 1.07 -23.20
C ALA A 41 -14.54 -0.05 -24.05
N ASP A 42 -13.26 0.06 -24.36
CA ASP A 42 -12.52 -0.97 -25.12
C ASP A 42 -12.40 -2.27 -24.30
N ALA A 43 -12.07 -2.16 -23.01
CA ALA A 43 -12.02 -3.31 -22.11
C ALA A 43 -13.40 -3.99 -21.99
N ALA A 44 -14.50 -3.22 -21.97
CA ALA A 44 -15.85 -3.75 -21.89
C ALA A 44 -16.28 -4.57 -23.13
N ALA A 45 -15.69 -4.30 -24.27
CA ALA A 45 -15.88 -5.07 -25.49
C ALA A 45 -15.16 -6.43 -25.47
N ASN A 46 -14.21 -6.64 -24.53
CA ASN A 46 -13.45 -7.87 -24.43
C ASN A 46 -14.22 -8.98 -23.68
N PRO A 47 -14.29 -10.21 -24.20
CA PRO A 47 -14.88 -11.34 -23.50
C PRO A 47 -14.20 -11.58 -22.14
N GLY A 48 -15.02 -11.64 -21.08
CA GLY A 48 -14.52 -11.84 -19.71
C GLY A 48 -14.26 -10.57 -18.92
N TYR A 49 -14.57 -9.39 -19.45
CA TYR A 49 -14.60 -8.16 -18.65
C TYR A 49 -15.77 -8.21 -17.66
N LEU A 50 -15.51 -7.85 -16.39
CA LEU A 50 -16.51 -7.88 -15.30
C LEU A 50 -16.84 -6.48 -14.75
N GLY A 51 -16.12 -5.46 -15.17
CA GLY A 51 -16.35 -4.08 -14.75
C GLY A 51 -15.06 -3.34 -14.38
N SER A 52 -15.16 -2.02 -14.36
CA SER A 52 -14.09 -1.14 -13.88
C SER A 52 -14.64 -0.05 -12.96
N THR A 53 -13.77 0.45 -12.09
CA THR A 53 -14.03 1.59 -11.21
C THR A 53 -12.86 2.54 -11.32
N PHE A 54 -13.16 3.80 -11.62
CA PHE A 54 -12.18 4.87 -11.73
C PHE A 54 -12.32 5.83 -10.55
N LEU A 55 -11.25 6.01 -9.79
CA LEU A 55 -11.16 6.88 -8.63
C LEU A 55 -10.27 8.06 -8.97
N ARG A 56 -10.81 9.26 -8.76
CA ARG A 56 -10.08 10.52 -8.90
C ARG A 56 -9.35 10.84 -7.60
N PRO A 57 -8.24 11.58 -7.68
CA PRO A 57 -7.56 12.07 -6.48
C PRO A 57 -8.47 13.01 -5.68
N GLU A 58 -8.53 12.82 -4.37
CA GLU A 58 -9.26 13.68 -3.44
C GLU A 58 -8.35 14.83 -2.99
N GLY A 59 -8.64 16.06 -3.49
CA GLY A 59 -7.99 17.29 -3.02
C GLY A 59 -6.80 17.79 -3.83
N GLY A 60 -6.48 19.07 -3.68
CA GLY A 60 -5.62 19.86 -4.58
C GLY A 60 -4.12 19.54 -4.61
N GLY A 61 -3.64 18.49 -3.95
CA GLY A 61 -2.23 18.08 -3.93
C GLY A 61 -1.98 16.69 -4.46
N ASP A 62 -2.94 15.79 -4.35
CA ASP A 62 -2.83 14.42 -4.85
C ASP A 62 -3.10 14.40 -6.37
N ARG A 63 -2.31 13.59 -7.09
CA ARG A 63 -2.38 13.41 -8.54
C ARG A 63 -2.43 11.93 -8.93
N ASP A 64 -2.67 11.09 -7.94
CA ASP A 64 -2.70 9.65 -8.11
C ASP A 64 -4.13 9.20 -8.49
N PHE A 65 -4.31 8.89 -9.76
CA PHE A 65 -5.52 8.26 -10.26
C PHE A 65 -5.45 6.76 -10.03
N VAL A 66 -6.56 6.16 -9.61
CA VAL A 66 -6.63 4.72 -9.37
C VAL A 66 -7.73 4.11 -10.21
N THR A 67 -7.35 3.14 -11.04
CA THR A 67 -8.28 2.35 -11.84
C THR A 67 -8.30 0.93 -11.31
N ILE A 68 -9.48 0.40 -11.03
CA ILE A 68 -9.70 -0.98 -10.61
C ILE A 68 -10.45 -1.66 -11.74
N VAL A 69 -9.85 -2.67 -12.37
CA VAL A 69 -10.46 -3.44 -13.46
C VAL A 69 -10.59 -4.90 -13.05
N ARG A 70 -11.70 -5.53 -13.41
CA ARG A 70 -11.99 -6.93 -13.11
C ARG A 70 -12.22 -7.72 -14.37
N PHE A 71 -11.58 -8.88 -14.44
CA PHE A 71 -11.76 -9.87 -15.52
C PHE A 71 -12.12 -11.23 -14.94
N ALA A 72 -12.83 -12.04 -15.73
CA ALA A 72 -13.24 -13.38 -15.34
C ALA A 72 -12.09 -14.37 -15.19
N SER A 73 -10.95 -14.09 -15.85
CA SER A 73 -9.74 -14.91 -15.75
C SER A 73 -8.48 -14.08 -16.05
N TYR A 74 -7.32 -14.58 -15.62
CA TYR A 74 -6.04 -14.02 -15.99
C TYR A 74 -5.82 -14.03 -17.51
N LYS A 75 -6.30 -15.05 -18.19
CA LYS A 75 -6.22 -15.19 -19.65
C LYS A 75 -6.97 -14.07 -20.37
N SER A 76 -8.22 -13.76 -19.98
CA SER A 76 -8.99 -12.69 -20.62
C SER A 76 -8.38 -11.31 -20.37
N MET A 77 -7.80 -11.07 -19.20
CA MET A 77 -7.04 -9.86 -18.91
C MET A 77 -5.84 -9.72 -19.85
N MET A 78 -5.01 -10.77 -19.97
CA MET A 78 -3.83 -10.76 -20.83
C MET A 78 -4.18 -10.59 -22.31
N GLN A 79 -5.28 -11.21 -22.77
CA GLN A 79 -5.77 -11.03 -24.15
C GLN A 79 -6.09 -9.58 -24.45
N TRP A 80 -6.75 -8.89 -23.52
CA TRP A 80 -7.03 -7.47 -23.68
C TRP A 80 -5.75 -6.61 -23.59
N GLU A 81 -4.91 -6.83 -22.59
CA GLU A 81 -3.67 -6.07 -22.37
C GLU A 81 -2.73 -6.14 -23.60
N HIS A 82 -2.67 -7.30 -24.27
CA HIS A 82 -1.85 -7.53 -25.48
C HIS A 82 -2.59 -7.30 -26.80
N SER A 83 -3.85 -6.90 -26.76
CA SER A 83 -4.56 -6.52 -27.98
C SER A 83 -3.95 -5.25 -28.59
N THR A 84 -4.13 -5.06 -29.89
CA THR A 84 -3.61 -3.86 -30.58
C THR A 84 -4.18 -2.57 -30.00
N THR A 85 -5.50 -2.57 -29.68
CA THR A 85 -6.18 -1.41 -29.09
C THR A 85 -5.80 -1.23 -27.63
N GLY A 86 -5.85 -2.29 -26.81
CA GLY A 86 -5.52 -2.24 -25.39
C GLY A 86 -4.08 -1.76 -25.13
N SER A 87 -3.11 -2.32 -25.85
CA SER A 87 -1.70 -1.91 -25.74
C SER A 87 -1.47 -0.45 -26.16
N ALA A 88 -2.13 0.02 -27.24
CA ALA A 88 -2.04 1.40 -27.68
C ALA A 88 -2.63 2.37 -26.63
N LEU A 89 -3.76 2.03 -26.02
CA LEU A 89 -4.40 2.84 -24.98
C LEU A 89 -3.54 2.89 -23.70
N ILE A 90 -2.96 1.76 -23.29
CA ILE A 90 -2.04 1.69 -22.16
C ILE A 90 -0.81 2.57 -22.39
N ASN A 91 -0.20 2.51 -23.58
CA ASN A 91 0.95 3.33 -23.94
C ASN A 91 0.61 4.84 -23.92
N ARG A 92 -0.60 5.23 -24.38
CA ARG A 92 -1.08 6.61 -24.27
C ARG A 92 -1.22 7.06 -22.82
N ALA A 93 -1.72 6.20 -21.95
CA ALA A 93 -1.84 6.47 -20.52
C ALA A 93 -0.46 6.62 -19.85
N ASP A 94 0.50 5.79 -20.21
CA ASP A 94 1.86 5.86 -19.70
C ASP A 94 2.59 7.15 -20.12
N ALA A 95 2.36 7.63 -21.35
CA ALA A 95 2.91 8.91 -21.83
C ALA A 95 2.40 10.13 -21.05
N MET A 96 1.17 10.06 -20.50
CA MET A 96 0.58 11.10 -19.64
C MET A 96 1.05 11.02 -18.17
N SER A 97 1.69 9.92 -17.79
CA SER A 97 2.13 9.67 -16.43
C SER A 97 3.47 10.36 -16.13
N GLU A 98 3.69 10.80 -14.87
CA GLU A 98 4.98 11.33 -14.38
C GLU A 98 5.95 10.20 -14.04
N LEU A 99 5.40 9.08 -13.59
CA LEU A 99 6.13 7.90 -13.14
C LEU A 99 5.48 6.65 -13.76
N PRO A 100 6.22 5.55 -13.88
CA PRO A 100 5.67 4.27 -14.29
C PRO A 100 4.45 3.89 -13.45
N ALA A 101 3.43 3.31 -14.09
CA ALA A 101 2.22 2.87 -13.40
C ALA A 101 2.53 1.80 -12.35
N THR A 102 1.97 1.93 -11.16
CA THR A 102 2.01 0.85 -10.17
C THR A 102 0.86 -0.09 -10.42
N ILE A 103 1.13 -1.30 -10.87
CA ILE A 103 0.13 -2.30 -11.23
C ILE A 103 0.13 -3.41 -10.18
N ARG A 104 -1.03 -3.69 -9.59
CA ARG A 104 -1.23 -4.84 -8.69
C ARG A 104 -2.28 -5.76 -9.28
N ARG A 105 -1.92 -7.02 -9.48
CA ARG A 105 -2.81 -8.07 -9.95
C ARG A 105 -3.11 -9.01 -8.80
N SER A 106 -4.38 -9.34 -8.59
CA SER A 106 -4.82 -10.23 -7.52
C SER A 106 -5.90 -11.16 -8.04
N ALA A 107 -5.72 -12.44 -7.86
CA ALA A 107 -6.68 -13.47 -8.23
C ALA A 107 -7.51 -13.87 -7.00
N GLY A 108 -8.84 -13.96 -7.17
CA GLY A 108 -9.76 -14.43 -6.13
C GLY A 108 -9.87 -13.50 -4.91
N LEU A 109 -10.12 -14.11 -3.74
CA LEU A 109 -10.34 -13.40 -2.46
C LEU A 109 -9.07 -12.81 -1.84
N SER A 110 -7.91 -12.99 -2.45
CA SER A 110 -6.63 -12.53 -1.89
C SER A 110 -6.55 -11.01 -1.67
N LEU A 111 -7.34 -10.22 -2.39
CA LEU A 111 -7.49 -8.77 -2.15
C LEU A 111 -8.05 -8.45 -0.77
N TRP A 112 -8.98 -9.28 -0.27
CA TRP A 112 -9.67 -9.06 1.00
C TRP A 112 -8.86 -9.56 2.19
N PHE A 113 -8.07 -10.64 1.98
CA PHE A 113 -7.35 -11.31 3.06
C PHE A 113 -5.85 -10.97 3.11
N ASN A 114 -5.32 -10.31 2.07
CA ASN A 114 -3.92 -9.92 2.04
C ASN A 114 -3.80 -8.46 1.55
N PRO A 115 -4.21 -7.49 2.35
CA PRO A 115 -3.85 -6.11 2.08
C PRO A 115 -2.33 -6.01 2.27
N ARG A 116 -1.59 -6.29 1.20
CA ARG A 116 -0.17 -5.94 1.17
C ARG A 116 -0.10 -4.43 1.17
N HIS A 117 -0.06 -3.86 2.36
CA HIS A 117 0.33 -2.48 2.56
C HIS A 117 1.66 -2.26 1.81
N PRO A 118 1.86 -1.08 1.20
CA PRO A 118 3.15 -0.73 0.64
C PRO A 118 4.20 -0.97 1.74
N ALA A 119 5.09 -1.95 1.49
CA ALA A 119 6.18 -2.33 2.37
C ALA A 119 5.85 -2.21 3.87
N SER A 120 5.05 -3.16 4.41
CA SER A 120 4.95 -3.25 5.87
C SER A 120 6.36 -3.47 6.40
N PRO A 121 6.84 -2.65 7.34
CA PRO A 121 8.17 -2.81 7.89
C PRO A 121 8.32 -4.23 8.43
N GLN A 122 9.48 -4.83 8.21
CA GLN A 122 9.73 -6.20 8.66
C GLN A 122 9.42 -6.29 10.15
N ARG A 123 8.55 -7.21 10.56
CA ARG A 123 7.99 -7.30 11.92
C ARG A 123 9.07 -7.26 13.02
N TRP A 124 10.21 -7.92 12.79
CA TRP A 124 11.31 -7.92 13.75
C TRP A 124 11.97 -6.55 13.91
N LYS A 125 12.04 -5.72 12.84
CA LYS A 125 12.55 -4.35 12.92
C LYS A 125 11.65 -3.46 13.76
N MET A 126 10.34 -3.63 13.64
CA MET A 126 9.37 -2.92 14.49
C MET A 126 9.50 -3.32 15.96
N VAL A 127 9.63 -4.62 16.23
CA VAL A 127 9.84 -5.12 17.61
C VAL A 127 11.12 -4.54 18.20
N LEU A 128 12.23 -4.60 17.47
CA LEU A 128 13.52 -4.08 17.93
C LEU A 128 13.42 -2.57 18.20
N LEU A 129 12.84 -1.82 17.27
CA LEU A 129 12.67 -0.37 17.39
C LEU A 129 11.83 0.01 18.61
N LEU A 130 10.69 -0.66 18.79
CA LEU A 130 9.82 -0.43 19.96
C LEU A 130 10.53 -0.80 21.26
N THR A 131 11.22 -1.94 21.32
CA THR A 131 11.93 -2.39 22.52
C THR A 131 13.01 -1.41 22.92
N VAL A 132 13.84 -0.96 21.98
CA VAL A 132 14.89 0.01 22.24
C VAL A 132 14.30 1.35 22.68
N SER A 133 13.25 1.82 22.01
CA SER A 133 12.59 3.09 22.37
C SER A 133 11.99 3.04 23.77
N ILE A 134 11.29 1.95 24.12
CA ILE A 134 10.72 1.75 25.46
C ILE A 134 11.82 1.71 26.50
N PHE A 135 12.92 1.00 26.26
CA PHE A 135 14.04 0.88 27.17
C PHE A 135 14.69 2.25 27.46
N ILE A 136 15.02 3.00 26.40
CA ILE A 136 15.65 4.33 26.54
C ILE A 136 14.70 5.27 27.30
N LEU A 137 13.41 5.28 26.94
CA LEU A 137 12.42 6.13 27.56
C LEU A 137 12.24 5.78 29.05
N ALA A 138 12.23 4.49 29.40
CA ALA A 138 12.15 4.05 30.79
C ALA A 138 13.34 4.54 31.61
N GLN A 139 14.56 4.43 31.06
CA GLN A 139 15.79 4.87 31.76
C GLN A 139 15.83 6.38 32.00
N LEU A 140 15.25 7.17 31.11
CA LEU A 140 15.16 8.62 31.26
C LEU A 140 14.00 9.06 32.16
N LEU A 141 12.87 8.42 32.03
CA LEU A 141 11.62 8.84 32.69
C LEU A 141 11.56 8.41 34.15
N THR A 142 12.06 7.21 34.46
CA THR A 142 12.03 6.67 35.83
C THR A 142 12.73 7.58 36.86
N PRO A 143 13.97 8.04 36.68
CA PRO A 143 14.60 8.94 37.62
C PRO A 143 13.95 10.32 37.68
N LEU A 144 13.38 10.79 36.56
CA LEU A 144 12.71 12.07 36.47
C LEU A 144 11.37 12.09 37.24
N LEU A 145 10.60 11.02 37.14
CA LEU A 145 9.28 10.89 37.77
C LEU A 145 9.38 10.39 39.21
N SER A 146 10.42 9.67 39.58
CA SER A 146 10.55 9.07 40.93
C SER A 146 10.37 10.05 42.08
N PRO A 147 10.93 11.28 42.07
CA PRO A 147 10.72 12.21 43.18
C PRO A 147 9.26 12.67 43.31
N ALA A 148 8.55 12.85 42.21
CA ALA A 148 7.15 13.28 42.19
C ALA A 148 6.18 12.15 42.61
N LEU A 149 6.51 10.91 42.28
CA LEU A 149 5.67 9.75 42.55
C LEU A 149 5.91 9.07 43.91
N ARG A 150 6.91 9.52 44.68
CA ARG A 150 7.23 8.94 46.01
C ARG A 150 6.11 9.05 47.04
N LEU A 151 5.20 10.01 46.88
CA LEU A 151 4.06 10.22 47.77
C LEU A 151 2.87 9.29 47.46
N LEU A 152 2.89 8.55 46.35
CA LEU A 152 1.82 7.67 45.93
C LEU A 152 2.10 6.20 46.31
N PRO A 153 1.05 5.41 46.52
CA PRO A 153 1.20 3.95 46.64
C PRO A 153 1.90 3.37 45.42
N GLN A 154 2.81 2.44 45.65
CA GLN A 154 3.68 1.88 44.59
C GLN A 154 2.95 1.41 43.32
N PRO A 155 1.79 0.70 43.38
CA PRO A 155 1.08 0.29 42.18
C PRO A 155 0.53 1.48 41.36
N LEU A 156 0.08 2.53 42.04
CA LEU A 156 -0.44 3.74 41.40
C LEU A 156 0.68 4.55 40.72
N ALA A 157 1.81 4.69 41.41
CA ALA A 157 3.01 5.33 40.89
C ALA A 157 3.50 4.60 39.60
N PHE A 158 3.50 3.27 39.64
CA PHE A 158 3.88 2.45 38.47
C PHE A 158 2.89 2.65 37.28
N PHE A 159 1.59 2.63 37.55
CA PHE A 159 0.57 2.85 36.53
C PHE A 159 0.69 4.22 35.86
N ILE A 160 0.87 5.27 36.63
CA ILE A 160 1.05 6.65 36.13
C ILE A 160 2.31 6.75 35.28
N SER A 161 3.43 6.19 35.75
CA SER A 161 4.68 6.16 35.01
C SER A 161 4.53 5.45 33.67
N LEU A 162 3.86 4.30 33.67
CA LEU A 162 3.58 3.53 32.45
C LEU A 162 2.67 4.29 31.48
N ALA A 163 1.63 4.95 31.97
CA ALA A 163 0.71 5.73 31.15
C ALA A 163 1.43 6.91 30.48
N ILE A 164 2.28 7.64 31.21
CA ILE A 164 3.08 8.72 30.66
C ILE A 164 4.06 8.20 29.62
N GLN A 165 4.70 7.06 29.88
CA GLN A 165 5.63 6.43 28.95
C GLN A 165 4.95 6.03 27.63
N ILE A 166 3.77 5.42 27.71
CA ILE A 166 2.99 5.03 26.51
C ILE A 166 2.55 6.28 25.73
N ALA A 167 2.08 7.32 26.41
CA ALA A 167 1.68 8.56 25.78
C ALA A 167 2.86 9.23 25.03
N LEU A 168 4.00 9.38 25.66
CA LEU A 168 5.21 9.92 25.06
C LEU A 168 5.69 9.11 23.87
N LEU A 169 5.66 7.78 24.00
CA LEU A 169 6.03 6.88 22.91
C LEU A 169 5.10 7.07 21.69
N THR A 170 3.79 7.12 21.93
CA THR A 170 2.77 7.15 20.88
C THR A 170 2.71 8.50 20.16
N TYR A 171 2.75 9.61 20.90
CA TYR A 171 2.51 10.94 20.34
C TYR A 171 3.79 11.65 19.88
N PHE A 172 4.96 11.34 20.47
CA PHE A 172 6.21 12.03 20.14
C PHE A 172 7.23 11.11 19.48
N ILE A 173 7.54 9.99 20.11
CA ILE A 173 8.66 9.16 19.67
C ILE A 173 8.31 8.41 18.39
N LEU A 174 7.14 7.81 18.31
CA LEU A 174 6.74 6.99 17.17
C LEU A 174 6.68 7.80 15.86
N PRO A 175 6.02 8.99 15.78
CA PRO A 175 6.00 9.78 14.55
C PRO A 175 7.40 10.30 14.16
N TRP A 176 8.19 10.73 15.14
CA TRP A 176 9.55 11.22 14.88
C TRP A 176 10.49 10.09 14.41
N LEU A 177 10.39 8.94 15.04
CA LEU A 177 11.23 7.78 14.76
C LEU A 177 10.88 7.13 13.41
N THR A 178 9.59 7.06 13.08
CA THR A 178 9.14 6.57 11.76
C THR A 178 9.56 7.51 10.64
N ALA A 179 9.53 8.82 10.85
CA ALA A 179 10.01 9.79 9.87
C ALA A 179 11.53 9.69 9.65
N LEU A 180 12.30 9.57 10.74
CA LEU A 180 13.76 9.46 10.69
C LEU A 180 14.24 8.15 10.06
N LEU A 181 13.58 7.05 10.39
CA LEU A 181 13.95 5.70 9.96
C LEU A 181 13.14 5.20 8.76
N ALA A 182 12.35 6.07 8.12
CA ALA A 182 11.50 5.68 7.00
C ALA A 182 12.28 4.94 5.90
N LYS A 183 13.47 5.41 5.54
CA LYS A 183 14.34 4.76 4.56
C LYS A 183 14.80 3.36 5.00
N TRP A 184 15.08 3.17 6.29
CA TRP A 184 15.52 1.87 6.82
C TRP A 184 14.35 0.92 7.08
N LEU A 185 13.21 1.45 7.51
CA LEU A 185 12.02 0.69 7.83
C LEU A 185 11.32 0.13 6.58
N TYR A 186 11.23 0.95 5.53
CA TYR A 186 10.46 0.63 4.32
C TYR A 186 11.32 0.12 3.16
N GLY A 187 12.66 0.16 3.29
CA GLY A 187 13.59 -0.21 2.23
C GLY A 187 13.51 0.74 1.01
N VAL A 188 14.54 0.76 0.21
CA VAL A 188 14.48 1.38 -1.12
C VAL A 188 13.59 0.48 -1.97
N PRO A 189 12.58 0.99 -2.71
CA PRO A 189 11.86 0.17 -3.67
C PRO A 189 12.88 -0.40 -4.65
N GLN A 190 13.07 -1.70 -4.64
CA GLN A 190 13.85 -2.40 -5.66
C GLN A 190 13.09 -2.20 -6.95
N ILE A 191 13.67 -1.44 -7.85
CA ILE A 191 13.29 -1.42 -9.26
C ILE A 191 13.87 -2.72 -9.81
N GLU A 192 13.08 -3.79 -9.84
CA GLU A 192 13.40 -4.95 -10.64
C GLU A 192 13.18 -4.56 -12.09
N GLU A 193 14.29 -4.55 -12.84
CA GLU A 193 14.35 -4.44 -14.29
C GLU A 193 13.66 -5.61 -14.99
#